data_aee4917cd42f138a935ee8ea58b4f127
#
_entry.id   aee4917cd42f138a935ee8ea58b4f127
#
_cell.length_a   1.000
_cell.length_b   1.000
_cell.length_c   1.000
_cell.angle_alpha   90.00
_cell.angle_beta   90.00
_cell.angle_gamma   90.00
#
_symmetry.space_group_name_H-M   'P 1'
#
loop_
_entity.id
_entity.type
_entity.pdbx_description
1 polymer ?
#
loop_
_entity_poly.entity_id
_entity_poly.type
_entity_poly.pdbx_seq_one_letter_code
_entity_poly.pdbx_strand_id
1 'polypeptide(L)'
;MAQGKLTHLKMLEAESIHILREVVACFERPVMLYSIGKDSTVLLHLARKAFHPAKLPFPLLHVDTTWKFRDMYAYRDGYVKGELGVDLLVYTNEEGLRAGVGPITHGSKVHTDVMKTQALKQALDKYGFDAAFGGARRDEEKSRAKERVFSFRDKNHRWDPKNQRPELWNVYNTEVHKGESIRVFPLSNWTELDVWQYIHQEKLPIVPLYFASPRPVVERDGVLLMVDDERLPLRPGEAPMIKNVRFRTLGCYPLSGAIESNATTLPEIIQEMLLARQSERQGRLIDFDQSGSMEEKKREGYF
;
A
#
# COMPACT_ATOMS: atom_id res chain seq x y z
N MET A 1 32.62 -17.19 20.88
CA MET A 1 31.19 -17.12 20.51
C MET A 1 31.11 -16.60 19.07
N ALA A 2 30.73 -17.43 18.11
CA ALA A 2 30.56 -17.01 16.73
C ALA A 2 29.42 -15.97 16.67
N GLN A 3 29.73 -14.72 16.33
CA GLN A 3 28.73 -13.74 15.99
C GLN A 3 27.98 -14.28 14.76
N GLY A 4 26.79 -14.85 14.97
CA GLY A 4 25.96 -15.35 13.89
C GLY A 4 25.61 -14.18 12.96
N LYS A 5 26.03 -14.25 11.70
CA LYS A 5 25.57 -13.30 10.68
C LYS A 5 24.05 -13.24 10.67
N LEU A 6 23.48 -12.03 10.77
CA LEU A 6 22.06 -11.82 10.57
C LEU A 6 21.64 -12.37 9.20
N THR A 7 20.48 -13.02 9.14
CA THR A 7 19.90 -13.41 7.86
C THR A 7 19.46 -12.15 7.09
N HIS A 8 19.31 -12.24 5.77
CA HIS A 8 18.84 -11.14 4.94
C HIS A 8 17.55 -10.50 5.48
N LEU A 9 16.53 -11.30 5.78
CA LEU A 9 15.27 -10.79 6.34
C LEU A 9 15.44 -10.13 7.70
N LYS A 10 16.32 -10.62 8.55
CA LYS A 10 16.61 -9.98 9.84
C LYS A 10 17.36 -8.65 9.70
N MET A 11 18.18 -8.51 8.67
CA MET A 11 18.81 -7.22 8.36
C MET A 11 17.76 -6.20 7.89
N LEU A 12 16.88 -6.59 6.97
CA LEU A 12 15.77 -5.74 6.52
C LEU A 12 14.81 -5.37 7.65
N GLU A 13 14.48 -6.32 8.54
CA GLU A 13 13.68 -6.06 9.73
C GLU A 13 14.35 -5.02 10.64
N ALA A 14 15.64 -5.21 10.94
CA ALA A 14 16.39 -4.29 11.80
C ALA A 14 16.46 -2.88 11.22
N GLU A 15 16.69 -2.74 9.92
CA GLU A 15 16.69 -1.46 9.20
C GLU A 15 15.31 -0.79 9.31
N SER A 16 14.23 -1.51 9.00
CA SER A 16 12.87 -0.98 9.08
C SER A 16 12.49 -0.54 10.50
N ILE A 17 12.85 -1.32 11.51
CA ILE A 17 12.63 -0.97 12.92
C ILE A 17 13.41 0.28 13.31
N HIS A 18 14.66 0.41 12.86
CA HIS A 18 15.45 1.62 13.08
C HIS A 18 14.77 2.85 12.48
N ILE A 19 14.36 2.78 11.21
CA ILE A 19 13.65 3.87 10.53
C ILE A 19 12.38 4.28 11.28
N LEU A 20 11.57 3.30 11.71
CA LEU A 20 10.33 3.56 12.46
C LEU A 20 10.59 4.31 13.78
N ARG A 21 11.63 3.91 14.51
CA ARG A 21 12.02 4.56 15.78
C ARG A 21 12.59 5.96 15.56
N GLU A 22 13.39 6.15 14.50
CA GLU A 22 13.96 7.44 14.13
C GLU A 22 12.89 8.49 13.86
N VAL A 23 11.84 8.12 13.11
CA VAL A 23 10.72 9.02 12.82
C VAL A 23 9.98 9.41 14.10
N VAL A 24 9.70 8.46 14.98
CA VAL A 24 9.00 8.78 16.25
C VAL A 24 9.85 9.65 17.17
N ALA A 25 11.18 9.56 17.09
CA ALA A 25 12.07 10.42 17.86
C ALA A 25 12.17 11.86 17.30
N CYS A 26 11.94 12.04 16.00
CA CYS A 26 12.19 13.32 15.31
C CYS A 26 10.94 14.09 14.93
N PHE A 27 9.77 13.45 14.88
CA PHE A 27 8.51 14.06 14.43
C PHE A 27 7.46 14.04 15.54
N GLU A 28 6.66 15.12 15.60
CA GLU A 28 5.67 15.29 16.68
C GLU A 28 4.38 14.49 16.42
N ARG A 29 3.97 14.41 15.16
CA ARG A 29 2.68 13.83 14.75
C ARG A 29 2.80 12.83 13.60
N PRO A 30 3.52 11.72 13.78
CA PRO A 30 3.59 10.70 12.76
C PRO A 30 2.28 9.94 12.59
N VAL A 31 2.05 9.39 11.41
CA VAL A 31 0.92 8.53 11.08
C VAL A 31 1.39 7.38 10.18
N MET A 32 0.79 6.21 10.29
CA MET A 32 1.05 5.10 9.37
C MET A 32 -0.10 4.93 8.38
N LEU A 33 0.18 5.10 7.10
CA LEU A 33 -0.81 4.85 6.04
C LEU A 33 -1.06 3.36 5.91
N TYR A 34 -2.32 2.97 6.05
CA TYR A 34 -2.72 1.58 6.04
C TYR A 34 -3.68 1.27 4.88
N SER A 35 -3.17 0.60 3.85
CA SER A 35 -3.90 0.30 2.61
C SER A 35 -4.63 -1.05 2.62
N ILE A 36 -4.51 -1.83 3.70
CA ILE A 36 -5.02 -3.22 3.83
C ILE A 36 -4.27 -4.20 2.92
N GLY A 37 -3.19 -3.78 2.26
CA GLY A 37 -2.35 -4.62 1.42
C GLY A 37 -1.28 -5.37 2.21
N LYS A 38 -0.61 -6.35 1.56
CA LYS A 38 0.46 -7.15 2.14
C LYS A 38 1.60 -6.30 2.73
N ASP A 39 2.01 -5.27 1.99
CA ASP A 39 3.11 -4.40 2.37
C ASP A 39 2.76 -3.57 3.62
N SER A 40 1.57 -2.98 3.67
CA SER A 40 1.10 -2.25 4.85
C SER A 40 0.88 -3.17 6.07
N THR A 41 0.54 -4.44 5.85
CA THR A 41 0.44 -5.44 6.92
C THR A 41 1.81 -5.79 7.50
N VAL A 42 2.82 -6.00 6.65
CA VAL A 42 4.21 -6.19 7.10
C VAL A 42 4.71 -4.95 7.84
N LEU A 43 4.46 -3.76 7.31
CA LEU A 43 4.86 -2.50 7.94
C LEU A 43 4.22 -2.33 9.34
N LEU A 44 2.93 -2.65 9.48
CA LEU A 44 2.24 -2.64 10.78
C LEU A 44 2.85 -3.63 11.76
N HIS A 45 3.18 -4.84 11.31
CA HIS A 45 3.83 -5.83 12.15
C HIS A 45 5.21 -5.36 12.63
N LEU A 46 6.02 -4.81 11.74
CA LEU A 46 7.32 -4.22 12.07
C LEU A 46 7.20 -3.07 13.08
N ALA A 47 6.19 -2.21 12.92
CA ALA A 47 5.92 -1.15 13.88
C ALA A 47 5.55 -1.69 15.26
N ARG A 48 4.70 -2.72 15.33
CA ARG A 48 4.38 -3.38 16.61
C ARG A 48 5.61 -4.00 17.25
N LYS A 49 6.51 -4.61 16.47
CA LYS A 49 7.80 -5.11 16.99
C LYS A 49 8.71 -3.97 17.46
N ALA A 50 8.75 -2.85 16.71
CA ALA A 50 9.60 -1.70 17.02
C ALA A 50 9.30 -1.09 18.40
N PHE A 51 8.03 -1.09 18.82
CA PHE A 51 7.57 -0.45 20.04
C PHE A 51 7.10 -1.42 21.13
N HIS A 52 7.19 -2.74 20.90
CA HIS A 52 6.84 -3.73 21.91
C HIS A 52 7.66 -3.54 23.19
N PRO A 53 7.07 -3.63 24.42
CA PRO A 53 5.67 -4.01 24.70
C PRO A 53 4.67 -2.84 24.72
N ALA A 54 5.12 -1.62 24.43
CA ALA A 54 4.24 -0.45 24.39
C ALA A 54 3.26 -0.52 23.22
N LYS A 55 2.19 0.28 23.30
CA LYS A 55 1.29 0.53 22.15
C LYS A 55 2.03 1.34 21.09
N LEU A 56 1.50 1.32 19.87
CA LEU A 56 2.00 2.18 18.80
C LEU A 56 1.88 3.66 19.22
N PRO A 57 2.95 4.46 19.08
CA PRO A 57 2.94 5.87 19.47
C PRO A 57 2.30 6.79 18.41
N PHE A 58 1.65 6.22 17.41
CA PHE A 58 0.97 6.92 16.31
C PHE A 58 -0.24 6.13 15.83
N PRO A 59 -1.26 6.80 15.28
CA PRO A 59 -2.40 6.13 14.68
C PRO A 59 -2.10 5.57 13.30
N LEU A 60 -2.93 4.64 12.84
CA LEU A 60 -3.03 4.26 11.45
C LEU A 60 -4.04 5.16 10.73
N LEU A 61 -3.80 5.44 9.45
CA LEU A 61 -4.74 6.16 8.59
C LEU A 61 -5.09 5.30 7.37
N HIS A 62 -6.36 4.94 7.26
CA HIS A 62 -6.93 4.31 6.07
C HIS A 62 -7.75 5.33 5.28
N VAL A 63 -7.31 5.61 4.05
CA VAL A 63 -8.11 6.39 3.09
C VAL A 63 -9.11 5.43 2.44
N ASP A 64 -10.36 5.57 2.84
CA ASP A 64 -11.45 4.76 2.29
C ASP A 64 -12.05 5.45 1.06
N THR A 65 -11.85 4.83 -0.08
CA THR A 65 -12.39 5.31 -1.36
C THR A 65 -13.82 4.85 -1.61
N THR A 66 -14.44 4.12 -0.65
CA THR A 66 -15.72 3.40 -0.77
C THR A 66 -15.76 2.30 -1.83
N TRP A 67 -14.65 2.11 -2.52
CA TRP A 67 -14.47 1.14 -3.61
C TRP A 67 -13.39 0.11 -3.26
N LYS A 68 -13.57 -0.62 -2.14
CA LYS A 68 -12.74 -1.76 -1.78
C LYS A 68 -13.50 -3.06 -1.98
N PHE A 69 -12.79 -4.18 -2.07
CA PHE A 69 -13.39 -5.51 -2.03
C PHE A 69 -13.99 -5.78 -0.64
N ARG A 70 -15.05 -6.58 -0.58
CA ARG A 70 -15.71 -6.96 0.67
C ARG A 70 -14.76 -7.60 1.67
N ASP A 71 -13.90 -8.51 1.20
CA ASP A 71 -12.88 -9.17 2.04
C ASP A 71 -11.90 -8.17 2.66
N MET A 72 -11.59 -7.05 1.98
CA MET A 72 -10.73 -6.02 2.53
C MET A 72 -11.41 -5.28 3.69
N TYR A 73 -12.69 -4.97 3.56
CA TYR A 73 -13.46 -4.37 4.66
C TYR A 73 -13.58 -5.32 5.84
N ALA A 74 -13.91 -6.59 5.60
CA ALA A 74 -14.01 -7.61 6.64
C ALA A 74 -12.69 -7.78 7.39
N TYR A 75 -11.56 -7.81 6.69
CA TYR A 75 -10.23 -7.90 7.30
C TYR A 75 -9.87 -6.63 8.10
N ARG A 76 -10.17 -5.44 7.57
CA ARG A 76 -9.93 -4.17 8.28
C ARG A 76 -10.69 -4.11 9.60
N ASP A 77 -11.97 -4.40 9.55
CA ASP A 77 -12.85 -4.20 10.70
C ASP A 77 -12.77 -5.36 11.70
N GLY A 78 -12.65 -6.60 11.25
CA GLY A 78 -12.50 -7.78 12.10
C GLY A 78 -11.10 -7.90 12.70
N TYR A 79 -10.08 -7.97 11.87
CA TYR A 79 -8.71 -8.24 12.33
C TYR A 79 -8.01 -6.97 12.84
N VAL A 80 -7.93 -5.92 12.01
CA VAL A 80 -7.10 -4.74 12.36
C VAL A 80 -7.71 -3.92 13.50
N LYS A 81 -8.98 -3.57 13.40
CA LYS A 81 -9.68 -2.85 14.49
C LYS A 81 -10.04 -3.77 15.66
N GLY A 82 -10.57 -4.95 15.36
CA GLY A 82 -11.07 -5.89 16.36
C GLY A 82 -9.95 -6.58 17.13
N GLU A 83 -9.21 -7.49 16.48
CA GLU A 83 -8.23 -8.33 17.16
C GLU A 83 -6.95 -7.59 17.54
N LEU A 84 -6.39 -6.75 16.65
CA LEU A 84 -5.17 -6.01 16.95
C LEU A 84 -5.42 -4.81 17.86
N GLY A 85 -6.63 -4.26 17.87
CA GLY A 85 -7.01 -3.13 18.72
C GLY A 85 -6.16 -1.87 18.50
N VAL A 86 -5.68 -1.65 17.26
CA VAL A 86 -4.88 -0.48 16.90
C VAL A 86 -5.77 0.73 16.64
N ASP A 87 -5.27 1.92 16.93
CA ASP A 87 -5.95 3.16 16.61
C ASP A 87 -5.94 3.38 15.09
N LEU A 88 -7.08 3.13 14.44
CA LEU A 88 -7.25 3.23 12.99
C LEU A 88 -8.24 4.33 12.63
N LEU A 89 -7.72 5.43 12.13
CA LEU A 89 -8.48 6.51 11.52
C LEU A 89 -8.91 6.09 10.11
N VAL A 90 -10.20 6.21 9.82
CA VAL A 90 -10.75 5.98 8.47
C VAL A 90 -11.20 7.33 7.93
N TYR A 91 -10.65 7.72 6.79
CA TYR A 91 -10.96 8.99 6.15
C TYR A 91 -11.53 8.79 4.74
N THR A 92 -12.64 9.44 4.45
CA THR A 92 -13.26 9.47 3.13
C THR A 92 -13.40 10.93 2.68
N ASN A 93 -13.17 11.21 1.41
CA ASN A 93 -13.47 12.53 0.85
C ASN A 93 -14.99 12.70 0.73
N GLU A 94 -15.58 13.48 1.65
CA GLU A 94 -17.03 13.67 1.71
C GLU A 94 -17.60 14.40 0.49
N GLU A 95 -16.83 15.31 -0.11
CA GLU A 95 -17.26 16.02 -1.32
C GLU A 95 -17.31 15.06 -2.51
N GLY A 96 -16.26 14.24 -2.68
CA GLY A 96 -16.24 13.20 -3.70
C GLY A 96 -17.34 12.17 -3.50
N LEU A 97 -17.63 11.81 -2.24
CA LEU A 97 -18.74 10.90 -1.90
C LEU A 97 -20.10 11.49 -2.28
N ARG A 98 -20.37 12.75 -1.90
CA ARG A 98 -21.61 13.47 -2.26
C ARG A 98 -21.78 13.64 -3.76
N ALA A 99 -20.68 13.83 -4.49
CA ALA A 99 -20.68 13.91 -5.95
C ALA A 99 -20.79 12.53 -6.64
N GLY A 100 -20.85 11.42 -5.89
CA GLY A 100 -20.93 10.06 -6.44
C GLY A 100 -19.71 9.64 -7.25
N VAL A 101 -18.52 10.14 -6.89
CA VAL A 101 -17.29 9.86 -7.63
C VAL A 101 -16.90 8.40 -7.48
N GLY A 102 -17.03 7.64 -8.58
CA GLY A 102 -16.68 6.22 -8.64
C GLY A 102 -15.84 5.88 -9.87
N PRO A 103 -15.16 4.73 -9.87
CA PRO A 103 -14.30 4.32 -10.99
C PRO A 103 -15.08 4.01 -12.27
N ILE A 104 -16.35 3.65 -12.16
CA ILE A 104 -17.23 3.36 -13.29
C ILE A 104 -17.84 4.65 -13.85
N THR A 105 -18.28 5.55 -12.97
CA THR A 105 -19.01 6.78 -13.35
C THR A 105 -18.08 7.88 -13.85
N HIS A 106 -16.88 8.00 -13.28
CA HIS A 106 -15.94 9.10 -13.54
C HIS A 106 -14.58 8.61 -14.09
N GLY A 107 -14.40 7.31 -14.24
CA GLY A 107 -13.14 6.70 -14.67
C GLY A 107 -12.08 6.59 -13.57
N SER A 108 -11.07 5.77 -13.84
CA SER A 108 -10.01 5.43 -12.89
C SER A 108 -9.20 6.65 -12.44
N LYS A 109 -8.90 7.57 -13.36
CA LYS A 109 -8.08 8.76 -13.10
C LYS A 109 -8.77 9.71 -12.12
N VAL A 110 -10.00 10.12 -12.41
CA VAL A 110 -10.78 11.05 -11.56
C VAL A 110 -11.05 10.43 -10.20
N HIS A 111 -11.48 9.15 -10.17
CA HIS A 111 -11.71 8.44 -8.93
C HIS A 111 -10.44 8.38 -8.05
N THR A 112 -9.29 8.07 -8.63
CA THR A 112 -8.03 8.02 -7.88
C THR A 112 -7.61 9.39 -7.38
N ASP A 113 -7.74 10.41 -8.20
CA ASP A 113 -7.39 11.77 -7.79
C ASP A 113 -8.28 12.24 -6.64
N VAL A 114 -9.60 12.24 -6.81
CA VAL A 114 -10.54 12.77 -5.82
C VAL A 114 -10.63 11.91 -4.56
N MET A 115 -10.86 10.61 -4.73
CA MET A 115 -11.17 9.71 -3.60
C MET A 115 -9.93 9.17 -2.89
N LYS A 116 -8.73 9.32 -3.47
CA LYS A 116 -7.50 8.83 -2.87
C LYS A 116 -6.47 9.94 -2.65
N THR A 117 -6.06 10.68 -3.71
CA THR A 117 -4.99 11.69 -3.58
C THR A 117 -5.45 12.89 -2.77
N GLN A 118 -6.59 13.49 -3.14
CA GLN A 118 -7.14 14.63 -2.41
C GLN A 118 -7.60 14.23 -1.00
N ALA A 119 -8.25 13.07 -0.85
CA ALA A 119 -8.62 12.55 0.45
C ALA A 119 -7.43 12.37 1.39
N LEU A 120 -6.29 11.88 0.87
CA LEU A 120 -5.07 11.76 1.67
C LEU A 120 -4.55 13.13 2.12
N LYS A 121 -4.47 14.12 1.21
CA LYS A 121 -4.04 15.48 1.55
C LYS A 121 -4.94 16.10 2.62
N GLN A 122 -6.26 16.02 2.41
CA GLN A 122 -7.26 16.51 3.36
C GLN A 122 -7.09 15.86 4.75
N ALA A 123 -6.86 14.55 4.80
CA ALA A 123 -6.65 13.87 6.08
C ALA A 123 -5.36 14.31 6.77
N LEU A 124 -4.26 14.43 6.03
CA LEU A 124 -2.98 14.88 6.59
C LEU A 124 -3.06 16.29 7.16
N ASP A 125 -3.71 17.20 6.42
CA ASP A 125 -3.91 18.59 6.85
C ASP A 125 -4.87 18.68 8.05
N LYS A 126 -6.00 17.97 7.97
CA LYS A 126 -7.02 17.95 9.03
C LYS A 126 -6.46 17.51 10.37
N TYR A 127 -5.63 16.48 10.36
CA TYR A 127 -5.03 15.94 11.59
C TYR A 127 -3.66 16.53 11.90
N GLY A 128 -3.08 17.34 10.99
CA GLY A 128 -1.80 17.99 11.16
C GLY A 128 -0.62 17.03 11.26
N PHE A 129 -0.63 15.96 10.47
CA PHE A 129 0.47 14.99 10.45
C PHE A 129 1.69 15.54 9.73
N ASP A 130 2.86 15.45 10.36
CA ASP A 130 4.14 15.92 9.85
C ASP A 130 4.99 14.82 9.21
N ALA A 131 4.76 13.56 9.59
CA ALA A 131 5.39 12.38 8.99
C ALA A 131 4.36 11.28 8.69
N ALA A 132 4.45 10.67 7.50
CA ALA A 132 3.57 9.58 7.12
C ALA A 132 4.36 8.37 6.60
N PHE A 133 4.28 7.26 7.33
CA PHE A 133 4.85 6.00 6.90
C PHE A 133 4.05 5.35 5.77
N GLY A 134 4.76 4.77 4.81
CA GLY A 134 4.17 4.01 3.72
C GLY A 134 4.90 2.73 3.40
N GLY A 135 4.17 1.77 2.85
CA GLY A 135 4.69 0.45 2.50
C GLY A 135 5.31 0.37 1.09
N ALA A 136 5.65 1.49 0.46
CA ALA A 136 6.23 1.48 -0.87
C ALA A 136 7.66 0.92 -0.88
N ARG A 137 7.99 0.17 -1.93
CA ARG A 137 9.31 -0.43 -2.16
C ARG A 137 9.92 0.08 -3.47
N ARG A 138 11.25 0.09 -3.55
CA ARG A 138 11.97 0.51 -4.76
C ARG A 138 11.81 -0.45 -5.93
N ASP A 139 11.54 -1.73 -5.67
CA ASP A 139 11.36 -2.74 -6.71
C ASP A 139 9.98 -2.71 -7.41
N GLU A 140 9.00 -1.99 -6.86
CA GLU A 140 7.65 -1.94 -7.43
C GLU A 140 7.63 -1.34 -8.83
N GLU A 141 8.37 -0.24 -9.03
CA GLU A 141 8.43 0.48 -10.31
C GLU A 141 9.57 1.51 -10.37
N LYS A 142 9.88 1.99 -11.59
CA LYS A 142 11.01 2.91 -11.83
C LYS A 142 10.93 4.22 -11.04
N SER A 143 9.75 4.79 -10.85
CA SER A 143 9.62 6.06 -10.11
C SER A 143 9.84 5.87 -8.61
N ARG A 144 9.57 4.67 -8.07
CA ARG A 144 9.87 4.31 -6.69
C ARG A 144 11.36 4.18 -6.43
N ALA A 145 12.12 3.68 -7.41
CA ALA A 145 13.57 3.57 -7.29
C ALA A 145 14.27 4.93 -7.11
N LYS A 146 13.66 6.03 -7.58
CA LYS A 146 14.18 7.39 -7.42
C LYS A 146 13.83 8.01 -6.06
N GLU A 147 12.89 7.45 -5.32
CA GLU A 147 12.39 8.01 -4.08
C GLU A 147 13.34 7.69 -2.91
N ARG A 148 13.52 8.64 -2.01
CA ARG A 148 14.30 8.47 -0.79
C ARG A 148 13.49 7.70 0.25
N VAL A 149 14.18 7.13 1.25
CA VAL A 149 13.51 6.54 2.43
C VAL A 149 12.76 7.62 3.18
N PHE A 150 13.40 8.81 3.36
CA PHE A 150 12.79 10.02 3.90
C PHE A 150 12.53 11.00 2.75
N SER A 151 11.33 10.93 2.19
CA SER A 151 10.94 11.65 0.98
C SER A 151 10.16 12.91 1.32
N PHE A 152 10.79 14.06 1.09
CA PHE A 152 10.23 15.37 1.43
C PHE A 152 9.06 15.76 0.53
N ARG A 153 8.09 16.44 1.14
CA ARG A 153 6.94 17.07 0.48
C ARG A 153 6.86 18.54 0.87
N ASP A 154 6.64 19.38 -0.12
CA ASP A 154 6.38 20.79 0.09
C ASP A 154 5.02 21.03 0.79
N LYS A 155 4.71 22.29 1.08
CA LYS A 155 3.43 22.72 1.68
C LYS A 155 2.17 22.34 0.89
N ASN A 156 2.32 21.91 -0.37
CA ASN A 156 1.24 21.42 -1.22
C ASN A 156 1.26 19.89 -1.33
N HIS A 157 2.03 19.20 -0.49
CA HIS A 157 2.31 17.75 -0.52
C HIS A 157 3.01 17.25 -1.79
N ARG A 158 3.66 18.13 -2.57
CA ARG A 158 4.31 17.78 -3.84
C ARG A 158 5.70 17.22 -3.59
N TRP A 159 6.04 16.21 -4.39
CA TRP A 159 7.38 15.65 -4.42
C TRP A 159 8.21 16.33 -5.50
N ASP A 160 9.38 16.84 -5.13
CA ASP A 160 10.40 17.33 -6.05
C ASP A 160 11.62 16.42 -5.98
N PRO A 161 11.90 15.60 -7.03
CA PRO A 161 13.04 14.70 -7.03
C PRO A 161 14.40 15.41 -7.03
N LYS A 162 14.46 16.68 -7.42
CA LYS A 162 15.72 17.46 -7.48
C LYS A 162 16.12 18.01 -6.13
N ASN A 163 15.16 18.24 -5.24
CA ASN A 163 15.37 18.87 -3.93
C ASN A 163 15.27 17.85 -2.77
N GLN A 164 15.54 16.57 -3.06
CA GLN A 164 15.62 15.55 -2.00
C GLN A 164 17.01 15.52 -1.37
N ARG A 165 17.05 15.30 -0.07
CA ARG A 165 18.29 15.23 0.69
C ARG A 165 18.99 13.88 0.47
N PRO A 166 20.33 13.84 0.39
CA PRO A 166 21.06 12.59 0.27
C PRO A 166 20.97 11.76 1.56
N GLU A 167 20.96 10.43 1.41
CA GLU A 167 20.90 9.46 2.51
C GLU A 167 22.18 8.61 2.52
N LEU A 168 23.33 9.27 2.69
CA LEU A 168 24.62 8.61 2.74
C LEU A 168 24.77 7.86 4.06
N TRP A 169 25.28 6.63 4.01
CA TRP A 169 25.53 5.76 5.18
C TRP A 169 24.29 5.53 6.07
N ASN A 170 23.08 5.55 5.49
CA ASN A 170 21.82 5.43 6.23
C ASN A 170 21.61 6.53 7.30
N VAL A 171 22.21 7.68 7.09
CA VAL A 171 21.94 8.87 7.90
C VAL A 171 20.79 9.64 7.26
N TYR A 172 19.71 9.80 8.01
CA TYR A 172 18.50 10.46 7.53
C TYR A 172 18.46 11.91 8.01
N ASN A 173 18.12 12.82 7.10
CA ASN A 173 17.88 14.20 7.47
C ASN A 173 16.37 14.38 7.73
N THR A 174 16.02 14.67 8.98
CA THR A 174 14.65 14.77 9.47
C THR A 174 14.15 16.22 9.62
N GLU A 175 14.99 17.22 9.30
CA GLU A 175 14.58 18.62 9.39
C GLU A 175 13.49 18.93 8.36
N VAL A 176 12.35 19.45 8.82
CA VAL A 176 11.23 19.95 8.01
C VAL A 176 10.92 21.38 8.38
N HIS A 177 10.60 22.21 7.40
CA HIS A 177 10.17 23.58 7.62
C HIS A 177 8.65 23.64 7.82
N LYS A 178 8.19 24.74 8.37
CA LYS A 178 6.76 24.96 8.61
C LYS A 178 5.92 24.76 7.34
N GLY A 179 4.97 23.85 7.40
CA GLY A 179 4.09 23.48 6.29
C GLY A 179 4.64 22.38 5.38
N GLU A 180 5.88 21.95 5.53
CA GLU A 180 6.42 20.78 4.88
C GLU A 180 6.05 19.51 5.65
N SER A 181 6.11 18.38 4.98
CA SER A 181 5.91 17.05 5.59
C SER A 181 6.85 16.04 4.97
N ILE A 182 6.93 14.86 5.58
CA ILE A 182 7.78 13.79 5.06
C ILE A 182 6.96 12.52 4.82
N ARG A 183 7.27 11.82 3.74
CA ARG A 183 6.83 10.43 3.52
C ARG A 183 8.01 9.52 3.84
N VAL A 184 7.78 8.53 4.67
CA VAL A 184 8.82 7.61 5.10
C VAL A 184 8.50 6.20 4.63
N PHE A 185 9.49 5.54 4.02
CA PHE A 185 9.32 4.23 3.40
C PHE A 185 10.24 3.18 4.04
N PRO A 186 9.88 2.62 5.20
CA PRO A 186 10.73 1.64 5.89
C PRO A 186 10.97 0.36 5.10
N LEU A 187 10.12 0.06 4.11
CA LEU A 187 10.25 -1.10 3.23
C LEU A 187 11.00 -0.81 1.93
N SER A 188 11.63 0.36 1.76
CA SER A 188 12.29 0.76 0.51
C SER A 188 13.20 -0.29 -0.09
N ASN A 189 13.98 -0.98 0.75
CA ASN A 189 14.99 -1.95 0.32
C ASN A 189 14.46 -3.39 0.26
N TRP A 190 13.20 -3.61 0.58
CA TRP A 190 12.55 -4.92 0.47
C TRP A 190 12.12 -5.20 -0.96
N THR A 191 12.21 -6.46 -1.38
CA THR A 191 11.59 -6.96 -2.60
C THR A 191 10.19 -7.53 -2.32
N GLU A 192 9.40 -7.76 -3.37
CA GLU A 192 8.11 -8.45 -3.23
C GLU A 192 8.30 -9.84 -2.60
N LEU A 193 9.38 -10.53 -3.01
CA LEU A 193 9.71 -11.85 -2.47
C LEU A 193 10.04 -11.78 -0.97
N ASP A 194 10.80 -10.77 -0.53
CA ASP A 194 11.11 -10.58 0.90
C ASP A 194 9.83 -10.37 1.72
N VAL A 195 8.88 -9.59 1.20
CA VAL A 195 7.56 -9.39 1.85
C VAL A 195 6.83 -10.71 2.02
N TRP A 196 6.75 -11.55 0.96
CA TRP A 196 6.07 -12.84 1.04
C TRP A 196 6.77 -13.83 1.97
N GLN A 197 8.10 -13.89 1.92
CA GLN A 197 8.90 -14.72 2.83
C GLN A 197 8.72 -14.29 4.29
N TYR A 198 8.67 -12.98 4.54
CA TYR A 198 8.48 -12.44 5.88
C TYR A 198 7.07 -12.74 6.41
N ILE A 199 6.03 -12.58 5.59
CA ILE A 199 4.66 -12.97 5.92
C ILE A 199 4.59 -14.45 6.31
N HIS A 200 5.27 -15.31 5.57
CA HIS A 200 5.33 -16.74 5.83
C HIS A 200 6.07 -17.05 7.13
N GLN A 201 7.25 -16.44 7.34
CA GLN A 201 8.08 -16.66 8.52
C GLN A 201 7.38 -16.19 9.81
N GLU A 202 6.77 -15.02 9.80
CA GLU A 202 6.09 -14.41 10.95
C GLU A 202 4.62 -14.85 11.07
N LYS A 203 4.14 -15.69 10.14
CA LYS A 203 2.76 -16.21 10.08
C LYS A 203 1.71 -15.08 10.14
N LEU A 204 1.94 -14.02 9.38
CA LEU A 204 1.06 -12.86 9.41
C LEU A 204 -0.27 -13.17 8.72
N PRO A 205 -1.40 -12.89 9.37
CA PRO A 205 -2.69 -12.89 8.69
C PRO A 205 -2.70 -11.86 7.56
N ILE A 206 -3.27 -12.23 6.42
CA ILE A 206 -3.44 -11.35 5.27
C ILE A 206 -4.83 -11.55 4.67
N VAL A 207 -5.25 -10.60 3.83
CA VAL A 207 -6.57 -10.68 3.16
C VAL A 207 -6.68 -11.95 2.31
N PRO A 208 -7.79 -12.71 2.39
CA PRO A 208 -7.97 -13.96 1.64
C PRO A 208 -7.84 -13.84 0.12
N LEU A 209 -8.01 -12.63 -0.43
CA LEU A 209 -7.85 -12.36 -1.86
C LEU A 209 -6.45 -12.65 -2.42
N TYR A 210 -5.44 -12.75 -1.57
CA TYR A 210 -4.10 -13.13 -1.99
C TYR A 210 -3.93 -14.62 -2.30
N PHE A 211 -4.85 -15.47 -1.83
CA PHE A 211 -4.86 -16.89 -2.08
C PHE A 211 -5.80 -17.24 -3.23
N ALA A 212 -5.40 -18.20 -4.04
CA ALA A 212 -6.22 -18.68 -5.13
C ALA A 212 -7.49 -19.35 -4.61
N SER A 213 -8.62 -19.01 -5.20
CA SER A 213 -9.90 -19.69 -4.98
C SER A 213 -10.82 -19.48 -6.18
N PRO A 214 -11.85 -20.34 -6.35
CA PRO A 214 -12.88 -20.13 -7.36
C PRO A 214 -13.62 -18.82 -7.10
N ARG A 215 -13.55 -17.89 -8.07
CA ARG A 215 -14.24 -16.59 -7.98
C ARG A 215 -14.92 -16.26 -9.30
N PRO A 216 -16.08 -15.57 -9.25
CA PRO A 216 -16.70 -15.06 -10.46
C PRO A 216 -15.85 -13.91 -11.03
N VAL A 217 -15.46 -14.04 -12.30
CA VAL A 217 -14.67 -13.02 -13.01
C VAL A 217 -15.26 -12.75 -14.38
N VAL A 218 -15.05 -11.55 -14.87
CA VAL A 218 -15.23 -11.16 -16.28
C VAL A 218 -13.89 -10.74 -16.84
N GLU A 219 -13.68 -10.94 -18.13
CA GLU A 219 -12.47 -10.51 -18.82
C GLU A 219 -12.75 -9.25 -19.62
N ARG A 220 -12.01 -8.17 -19.33
CA ARG A 220 -12.07 -6.91 -20.06
C ARG A 220 -10.67 -6.46 -20.42
N ASP A 221 -10.43 -6.27 -21.71
CA ASP A 221 -9.15 -5.78 -22.24
C ASP A 221 -7.94 -6.63 -21.76
N GLY A 222 -8.14 -7.97 -21.69
CA GLY A 222 -7.12 -8.93 -21.23
C GLY A 222 -6.89 -8.94 -19.71
N VAL A 223 -7.72 -8.25 -18.93
CA VAL A 223 -7.66 -8.22 -17.47
C VAL A 223 -8.84 -8.95 -16.87
N LEU A 224 -8.57 -9.86 -15.92
CA LEU A 224 -9.62 -10.56 -15.17
C LEU A 224 -10.09 -9.65 -14.02
N LEU A 225 -11.35 -9.22 -14.08
CA LEU A 225 -12.00 -8.43 -13.06
C LEU A 225 -12.93 -9.33 -12.24
N MET A 226 -12.70 -9.42 -10.93
CA MET A 226 -13.59 -10.16 -10.04
C MET A 226 -14.93 -9.42 -9.91
N VAL A 227 -16.03 -10.15 -10.04
CA VAL A 227 -17.38 -9.64 -9.77
C VAL A 227 -17.67 -9.87 -8.30
N ASP A 228 -17.30 -8.89 -7.48
CA ASP A 228 -17.44 -8.93 -6.00
C ASP A 228 -18.86 -8.58 -5.56
N ASP A 229 -19.47 -7.60 -6.25
CA ASP A 229 -20.83 -7.15 -6.01
C ASP A 229 -21.39 -6.34 -7.21
N GLU A 230 -22.59 -5.77 -7.02
CA GLU A 230 -23.35 -5.00 -8.03
C GLU A 230 -22.67 -3.69 -8.48
N ARG A 231 -21.63 -3.21 -7.79
CA ARG A 231 -20.88 -2.01 -8.18
C ARG A 231 -20.15 -2.18 -9.52
N LEU A 232 -19.89 -3.44 -9.97
CA LEU A 232 -19.40 -3.71 -11.32
C LEU A 232 -20.57 -4.06 -12.23
N PRO A 233 -21.10 -3.13 -13.04
CA PRO A 233 -22.15 -3.42 -13.99
C PRO A 233 -21.62 -4.33 -15.10
N LEU A 234 -22.35 -5.41 -15.37
CA LEU A 234 -22.05 -6.30 -16.49
C LEU A 234 -22.45 -5.63 -17.81
N ARG A 235 -21.63 -5.82 -18.84
CA ARG A 235 -21.93 -5.36 -20.19
C ARG A 235 -23.00 -6.26 -20.83
N PRO A 236 -23.77 -5.76 -21.84
CA PRO A 236 -24.70 -6.62 -22.57
C PRO A 236 -24.01 -7.86 -23.13
N GLY A 237 -24.55 -9.04 -22.81
CA GLY A 237 -23.99 -10.33 -23.23
C GLY A 237 -22.79 -10.84 -22.41
N GLU A 238 -22.34 -10.08 -21.42
CA GLU A 238 -21.27 -10.49 -20.51
C GLU A 238 -21.84 -11.37 -19.38
N ALA A 239 -21.25 -12.54 -19.16
CA ALA A 239 -21.60 -13.43 -18.05
C ALA A 239 -20.34 -13.75 -17.23
N PRO A 240 -20.40 -13.68 -15.89
CA PRO A 240 -19.28 -14.06 -15.05
C PRO A 240 -18.93 -15.54 -15.22
N MET A 241 -17.63 -15.80 -15.34
CA MET A 241 -17.07 -17.18 -15.36
C MET A 241 -16.42 -17.46 -14.00
N ILE A 242 -16.55 -18.70 -13.52
CA ILE A 242 -15.84 -19.11 -12.32
C ILE A 242 -14.43 -19.57 -12.73
N LYS A 243 -13.43 -18.87 -12.23
CA LYS A 243 -12.01 -19.21 -12.42
C LYS A 243 -11.28 -19.25 -11.09
N ASN A 244 -10.24 -20.08 -10.98
CA ASN A 244 -9.31 -20.04 -9.86
C ASN A 244 -8.40 -18.83 -10.04
N VAL A 245 -8.60 -17.83 -9.21
CA VAL A 245 -7.86 -16.57 -9.29
C VAL A 245 -7.41 -16.09 -7.92
N ARG A 246 -6.32 -15.33 -7.91
CA ARG A 246 -5.82 -14.56 -6.78
C ARG A 246 -5.39 -13.16 -7.21
N PHE A 247 -5.11 -12.31 -6.23
CA PHE A 247 -4.55 -10.99 -6.48
C PHE A 247 -3.08 -10.94 -6.06
N ARG A 248 -2.23 -10.27 -6.83
CA ARG A 248 -0.85 -9.95 -6.42
C ARG A 248 -0.79 -8.66 -5.63
N THR A 249 -1.65 -7.70 -5.99
CA THR A 249 -1.79 -6.41 -5.29
C THR A 249 -3.27 -6.10 -5.08
N LEU A 250 -3.58 -5.44 -3.99
CA LEU A 250 -4.94 -4.99 -3.69
C LEU A 250 -5.03 -3.47 -3.78
N GLY A 251 -5.96 -3.00 -4.58
CA GLY A 251 -6.26 -1.59 -4.79
C GLY A 251 -7.74 -1.29 -4.60
N CYS A 252 -8.29 -0.43 -5.46
CA CYS A 252 -9.73 -0.18 -5.51
C CYS A 252 -10.41 -1.24 -6.39
N TYR A 253 -11.60 -1.65 -6.00
CA TYR A 253 -12.53 -2.44 -6.80
C TYR A 253 -13.20 -1.53 -7.85
N PRO A 254 -13.37 -1.93 -9.11
CA PRO A 254 -12.82 -3.10 -9.77
C PRO A 254 -11.48 -2.85 -10.48
N LEU A 255 -10.73 -1.80 -10.11
CA LEU A 255 -9.50 -1.37 -10.79
C LEU A 255 -8.29 -2.28 -10.56
N SER A 256 -8.43 -3.29 -9.69
CA SER A 256 -7.40 -4.31 -9.46
C SER A 256 -7.74 -5.57 -10.22
N GLY A 257 -6.89 -5.96 -11.17
CA GLY A 257 -7.01 -7.21 -11.90
C GLY A 257 -6.56 -8.40 -11.06
N ALA A 258 -7.25 -9.53 -11.26
CA ALA A 258 -6.85 -10.83 -10.73
C ALA A 258 -5.96 -11.56 -11.74
N ILE A 259 -5.23 -12.56 -11.27
CA ILE A 259 -4.47 -13.50 -12.10
C ILE A 259 -4.99 -14.91 -11.88
N GLU A 260 -4.99 -15.74 -12.92
CA GLU A 260 -5.24 -17.17 -12.77
C GLU A 260 -4.08 -17.81 -12.00
N SER A 261 -4.43 -18.60 -10.99
CA SER A 261 -3.46 -19.23 -10.12
C SER A 261 -4.10 -20.40 -9.36
N ASN A 262 -3.27 -21.36 -8.98
CA ASN A 262 -3.65 -22.45 -8.09
C ASN A 262 -2.97 -22.34 -6.72
N ALA A 263 -2.25 -21.25 -6.44
CA ALA A 263 -1.54 -21.05 -5.19
C ALA A 263 -2.54 -20.73 -4.05
N THR A 264 -2.82 -21.70 -3.23
CA THR A 264 -3.74 -21.62 -2.08
C THR A 264 -3.02 -21.41 -0.75
N THR A 265 -1.69 -21.52 -0.75
CA THR A 265 -0.83 -21.40 0.43
C THR A 265 0.31 -20.43 0.19
N LEU A 266 0.89 -19.88 1.28
CA LEU A 266 2.05 -19.00 1.18
C LEU A 266 3.27 -19.61 0.49
N PRO A 267 3.66 -20.89 0.76
CA PRO A 267 4.75 -21.52 0.02
C PRO A 267 4.50 -21.58 -1.50
N GLU A 268 3.27 -21.87 -1.94
CA GLU A 268 2.92 -21.90 -3.34
C GLU A 268 2.99 -20.50 -3.97
N ILE A 269 2.54 -19.45 -3.26
CA ILE A 269 2.67 -18.05 -3.69
C ILE A 269 4.16 -17.69 -3.85
N ILE A 270 5.01 -18.06 -2.88
CA ILE A 270 6.45 -17.81 -2.94
C ILE A 270 7.06 -18.54 -4.15
N GLN A 271 6.66 -19.78 -4.41
CA GLN A 271 7.13 -20.53 -5.58
C GLN A 271 6.72 -19.86 -6.90
N GLU A 272 5.49 -19.40 -7.03
CA GLU A 272 5.05 -18.62 -8.20
C GLU A 272 5.89 -17.32 -8.35
N MET A 273 6.20 -16.65 -7.26
CA MET A 273 7.01 -15.42 -7.29
C MET A 273 8.44 -15.66 -7.80
N LEU A 274 9.06 -16.77 -7.44
CA LEU A 274 10.38 -17.15 -7.94
C LEU A 274 10.40 -17.39 -9.45
N LEU A 275 9.28 -17.78 -10.03
CA LEU A 275 9.11 -17.99 -11.46
C LEU A 275 8.62 -16.74 -12.21
N ALA A 276 8.13 -15.73 -11.49
CA ALA A 276 7.56 -14.54 -12.09
C ALA A 276 8.64 -13.65 -12.72
N ARG A 277 8.45 -13.29 -14.01
CA ARG A 277 9.32 -12.36 -14.75
C ARG A 277 8.79 -10.93 -14.82
N GLN A 278 7.61 -10.69 -14.26
CA GLN A 278 6.87 -9.44 -14.44
C GLN A 278 6.61 -8.76 -13.09
N SER A 279 6.60 -7.42 -13.07
CA SER A 279 6.27 -6.63 -11.88
C SER A 279 4.85 -6.92 -11.39
N GLU A 280 4.65 -6.86 -10.07
CA GLU A 280 3.35 -7.02 -9.41
C GLU A 280 2.28 -6.01 -9.87
N ARG A 281 2.70 -4.85 -10.38
CA ARG A 281 1.79 -3.76 -10.79
C ARG A 281 1.19 -3.94 -12.17
N GLN A 282 1.66 -4.90 -12.95
CA GLN A 282 1.25 -5.11 -14.34
C GLN A 282 -0.24 -5.45 -14.54
N GLY A 283 -0.96 -5.81 -13.48
CA GLY A 283 -2.41 -6.06 -13.50
C GLY A 283 -3.29 -4.88 -13.05
N ARG A 284 -2.73 -3.70 -12.83
CA ARG A 284 -3.51 -2.53 -12.40
C ARG A 284 -3.94 -1.68 -13.59
N LEU A 285 -5.25 -1.53 -13.80
CA LEU A 285 -5.80 -0.71 -14.89
C LEU A 285 -5.28 0.73 -14.87
N ILE A 286 -5.02 1.28 -13.68
CA ILE A 286 -4.52 2.65 -13.54
C ILE A 286 -3.09 2.85 -14.09
N ASP A 287 -2.30 1.79 -14.20
CA ASP A 287 -0.90 1.86 -14.66
C ASP A 287 -0.80 1.77 -16.19
N PHE A 288 -1.89 1.42 -16.89
CA PHE A 288 -1.99 1.43 -18.35
C PHE A 288 -2.23 2.83 -18.95
N ASP A 289 -2.66 3.80 -18.12
CA ASP A 289 -3.12 5.10 -18.62
C ASP A 289 -2.03 6.03 -19.18
N GLN A 290 -0.72 5.80 -18.94
CA GLN A 290 0.43 6.46 -19.64
C GLN A 290 1.80 6.06 -19.04
N SER A 291 2.85 5.95 -19.86
CA SER A 291 4.23 5.83 -19.39
C SER A 291 4.67 7.12 -18.67
N GLY A 292 5.00 7.03 -17.39
CA GLY A 292 5.38 8.20 -16.55
C GLY A 292 4.30 8.71 -15.61
N SER A 293 3.06 8.17 -15.70
CA SER A 293 1.91 8.62 -14.90
C SER A 293 2.14 8.62 -13.39
N MET A 294 2.94 7.70 -12.86
CA MET A 294 3.21 7.63 -11.42
C MET A 294 4.15 8.74 -10.92
N GLU A 295 5.14 9.16 -11.73
CA GLU A 295 6.00 10.29 -11.37
C GLU A 295 5.22 11.59 -11.38
N GLU A 296 4.32 11.78 -12.35
CA GLU A 296 3.42 12.92 -12.41
C GLU A 296 2.45 12.95 -11.22
N LYS A 297 1.83 11.82 -10.90
CA LYS A 297 0.94 11.69 -9.73
C LYS A 297 1.64 12.00 -8.41
N LYS A 298 2.91 11.62 -8.24
CA LYS A 298 3.70 11.99 -7.06
C LYS A 298 3.96 13.50 -6.98
N ARG A 299 4.21 14.15 -8.12
CA ARG A 299 4.32 15.61 -8.18
C ARG A 299 3.02 16.30 -7.79
N GLU A 300 1.88 15.67 -8.03
CA GLU A 300 0.55 16.12 -7.60
C GLU A 300 0.24 15.80 -6.13
N GLY A 301 1.12 15.07 -5.44
CA GLY A 301 0.98 14.67 -4.04
C GLY A 301 0.38 13.28 -3.82
N TYR A 302 0.32 12.45 -4.86
CA TYR A 302 -0.02 11.04 -4.72
C TYR A 302 1.03 10.31 -3.89
N PHE A 303 0.59 9.28 -3.20
CA PHE A 303 1.42 8.44 -2.37
C PHE A 303 1.97 7.23 -3.14
#